data_4d0f89bdb2f6d5dcdec78ec7de13339d
#
_entry.id   4d0f89bdb2f6d5dcdec78ec7de13339d
#
_cell.length_a   1.000
_cell.length_b   1.000
_cell.length_c   1.000
_cell.angle_alpha   90.00
_cell.angle_beta   90.00
_cell.angle_gamma   90.00
#
_symmetry.space_group_name_H-M   'P 1'
#
loop_
_entity.id
_entity.type
_entity.pdbx_description
1 polymer ?
#
loop_
_entity_poly.entity_id
_entity_poly.type
_entity_poly.pdbx_seq_one_letter_code
_entity_poly.pdbx_strand_id
1 'polypeptide(L)'
;MLQRILVALLALGLSPLAMAAPSQVRITHEDGRYVLRVDGQPFRIKGAGMAGAGPAALAARGGNSFRTWDTGTDVADVRAMLDEAQRHGLKIAMGIAVGNERHGFDYDDDAAVAAQLSRIREEVNLYKDHPAVLMWVVGNELNLHYSNPKVWNAVGAITDMIHREDPNHPVMTTLAGFDKRLIDLLKARAPSLDLIGIQLYGDIGALPEKLSTSGWTGPYVVTEWGPTGHWESPLTSWKAPVEDDATRKAQLLQQRYEQVIAADTTQGLGSYVFLWGNKQERTPTWYGLFLPGGESTPAVDAMEYVWTGAWPSNRATSVAPLHLDGRVATESVTLQAGKPYAAKIAAQDADGDALEYRWTMLHETTATSIGGDREDVPPAVKIALHGDGKGGLRFDAPKRPGAYRLFVEVLDGQGHAAYANLPFRVEDR
;
A
#
# COMPACT_ATOMS: atom_id res chain seq x y z
N MET A 1 -24.09 27.47 72.04
CA MET A 1 -23.06 27.32 71.00
C MET A 1 -23.56 26.34 69.94
N LEU A 2 -24.17 26.82 68.85
CA LEU A 2 -24.64 26.01 67.76
C LEU A 2 -23.56 26.04 66.64
N GLN A 3 -22.99 24.90 66.37
CA GLN A 3 -22.01 24.73 65.27
C GLN A 3 -22.80 24.46 63.96
N ARG A 4 -22.72 25.37 63.00
CA ARG A 4 -23.28 25.19 61.67
C ARG A 4 -22.30 24.41 60.80
N ILE A 5 -22.70 23.23 60.36
CA ILE A 5 -21.97 22.41 59.39
C ILE A 5 -22.37 22.91 58.00
N LEU A 6 -21.42 23.46 57.24
CA LEU A 6 -21.57 23.84 55.84
C LEU A 6 -21.28 22.63 54.96
N VAL A 7 -22.29 22.05 54.31
CA VAL A 7 -22.13 21.00 53.34
C VAL A 7 -21.91 21.68 51.97
N ALA A 8 -20.67 21.58 51.44
CA ALA A 8 -20.37 22.01 50.10
C ALA A 8 -20.73 20.87 49.11
N LEU A 9 -21.77 21.07 48.33
CA LEU A 9 -22.08 20.23 47.18
C LEU A 9 -21.11 20.52 46.05
N LEU A 10 -20.19 19.56 45.78
CA LEU A 10 -19.39 19.54 44.56
C LEU A 10 -20.31 19.10 43.41
N ALA A 11 -20.73 20.05 42.58
CA ALA A 11 -21.37 19.73 41.29
C ALA A 11 -20.25 19.26 40.30
N LEU A 12 -20.13 17.95 40.10
CA LEU A 12 -19.38 17.40 38.98
C LEU A 12 -20.13 17.77 37.70
N GLY A 13 -19.63 18.80 37.02
CA GLY A 13 -20.07 19.14 35.68
C GLY A 13 -19.61 18.06 34.70
N LEU A 14 -20.55 17.22 34.28
CA LEU A 14 -20.40 16.41 33.07
C LEU A 14 -20.33 17.41 31.91
N SER A 15 -19.09 17.75 31.46
CA SER A 15 -18.92 18.41 30.17
C SER A 15 -19.42 17.45 29.12
N PRO A 16 -20.35 17.84 28.22
CA PRO A 16 -20.67 17.00 27.07
C PRO A 16 -19.39 16.82 26.29
N LEU A 17 -19.07 15.57 25.93
CA LEU A 17 -18.06 15.27 24.91
C LEU A 17 -18.50 16.02 23.65
N ALA A 18 -17.90 17.18 23.41
CA ALA A 18 -18.09 17.90 22.17
C ALA A 18 -17.56 17.00 21.06
N MET A 19 -18.44 16.48 20.20
CA MET A 19 -18.02 15.82 18.98
C MET A 19 -17.12 16.82 18.24
N ALA A 20 -15.91 16.42 17.93
CA ALA A 20 -15.00 17.25 17.15
C ALA A 20 -15.68 17.59 15.82
N ALA A 21 -15.59 18.84 15.40
CA ALA A 21 -16.15 19.26 14.12
C ALA A 21 -15.44 18.52 12.97
N PRO A 22 -16.14 18.30 11.84
CA PRO A 22 -15.50 17.73 10.65
C PRO A 22 -14.31 18.60 10.23
N SER A 23 -13.23 17.95 9.75
CA SER A 23 -12.09 18.68 9.20
C SER A 23 -12.50 19.47 7.96
N GLN A 24 -11.95 20.66 7.81
CA GLN A 24 -12.06 21.42 6.58
C GLN A 24 -10.80 21.19 5.72
N VAL A 25 -10.97 20.46 4.65
CA VAL A 25 -9.87 20.13 3.74
C VAL A 25 -10.04 20.90 2.44
N ARG A 26 -9.01 21.62 2.05
CA ARG A 26 -9.00 22.43 0.82
C ARG A 26 -7.71 22.25 0.05
N ILE A 27 -7.81 22.30 -1.25
CA ILE A 27 -6.66 22.42 -2.14
C ILE A 27 -6.62 23.86 -2.64
N THR A 28 -5.52 24.55 -2.34
CA THR A 28 -5.29 25.93 -2.79
C THR A 28 -4.17 25.97 -3.82
N HIS A 29 -4.18 26.96 -4.69
CA HIS A 29 -3.11 27.22 -5.64
C HIS A 29 -2.44 28.55 -5.27
N GLU A 30 -1.22 28.47 -4.73
CA GLU A 30 -0.48 29.58 -4.14
C GLU A 30 0.94 29.62 -4.71
N ASP A 31 1.36 30.76 -5.21
CA ASP A 31 2.72 30.95 -5.75
C ASP A 31 3.14 29.90 -6.79
N GLY A 32 2.20 29.49 -7.66
CA GLY A 32 2.43 28.47 -8.68
C GLY A 32 2.48 27.02 -8.17
N ARG A 33 2.05 26.76 -6.92
CA ARG A 33 2.03 25.45 -6.29
C ARG A 33 0.66 25.09 -5.77
N TYR A 34 0.30 23.81 -5.85
CA TYR A 34 -0.87 23.30 -5.15
C TYR A 34 -0.50 22.92 -3.71
N VAL A 35 -1.34 23.33 -2.77
CA VAL A 35 -1.18 23.06 -1.34
C VAL A 35 -2.46 22.42 -0.80
N LEU A 36 -2.36 21.22 -0.25
CA LEU A 36 -3.42 20.65 0.55
C LEU A 36 -3.41 21.30 1.93
N ARG A 37 -4.57 21.77 2.39
CA ARG A 37 -4.75 22.37 3.72
C ARG A 37 -5.77 21.58 4.51
N VAL A 38 -5.46 21.27 5.74
CA VAL A 38 -6.38 20.68 6.71
C VAL A 38 -6.57 21.70 7.82
N ASP A 39 -7.80 22.15 8.04
CA ASP A 39 -8.15 23.17 9.03
C ASP A 39 -7.27 24.44 8.89
N GLY A 40 -7.01 24.83 7.64
CA GLY A 40 -6.19 25.98 7.28
C GLY A 40 -4.67 25.74 7.32
N GLN A 41 -4.18 24.62 7.87
CA GLN A 41 -2.75 24.33 7.97
C GLN A 41 -2.28 23.53 6.74
N PRO A 42 -1.07 23.83 6.19
CA PRO A 42 -0.49 23.02 5.13
C PRO A 42 -0.31 21.56 5.56
N PHE A 43 -0.71 20.65 4.68
CA PHE A 43 -0.66 19.21 4.93
C PHE A 43 -0.08 18.49 3.71
N ARG A 44 1.13 17.96 3.82
CA ARG A 44 1.70 17.09 2.80
C ARG A 44 1.50 15.64 3.23
N ILE A 45 0.91 14.84 2.36
CA ILE A 45 0.59 13.44 2.66
C ILE A 45 1.87 12.62 2.77
N LYS A 46 2.09 12.03 3.94
CA LYS A 46 3.08 11.00 4.27
C LYS A 46 2.29 9.75 4.64
N GLY A 47 1.88 8.99 3.63
CA GLY A 47 0.84 7.99 3.83
C GLY A 47 1.18 6.60 3.34
N ALA A 48 0.30 5.66 3.71
CA ALA A 48 0.36 4.27 3.26
C ALA A 48 -1.05 3.71 2.97
N GLY A 49 -1.13 2.73 2.07
CA GLY A 49 -2.33 1.91 1.92
C GLY A 49 -2.45 0.96 3.10
N MET A 50 -3.52 1.04 3.88
CA MET A 50 -3.67 0.28 5.12
C MET A 50 -4.10 -1.17 4.87
N ALA A 51 -3.31 -2.13 5.36
CA ALA A 51 -3.60 -3.56 5.23
C ALA A 51 -3.05 -4.39 6.42
N GLY A 52 -3.50 -4.06 7.62
CA GLY A 52 -3.33 -4.94 8.78
C GLY A 52 -2.28 -4.54 9.81
N ALA A 53 -1.28 -3.68 9.48
CA ALA A 53 -0.27 -3.27 10.46
C ALA A 53 -0.73 -2.16 11.42
N GLY A 54 -1.89 -1.56 11.17
CA GLY A 54 -2.59 -0.64 12.06
C GLY A 54 -2.11 0.83 12.04
N PRO A 55 -3.02 1.75 12.42
CA PRO A 55 -2.76 3.20 12.43
C PRO A 55 -1.67 3.61 13.43
N ALA A 56 -1.62 2.99 14.61
CA ALA A 56 -0.62 3.30 15.62
C ALA A 56 0.81 3.11 15.12
N ALA A 57 1.07 1.99 14.42
CA ALA A 57 2.37 1.69 13.84
C ALA A 57 2.76 2.71 12.76
N LEU A 58 1.79 3.18 11.95
CA LEU A 58 2.04 4.20 10.92
C LEU A 58 2.40 5.56 11.55
N ALA A 59 1.63 5.99 12.54
CA ALA A 59 1.90 7.25 13.25
C ALA A 59 3.25 7.23 13.95
N ALA A 60 3.62 6.13 14.60
CA ALA A 60 4.91 5.96 15.28
C ALA A 60 6.12 6.08 14.33
N ARG A 61 5.93 5.81 13.04
CA ARG A 61 6.96 5.90 12.00
C ARG A 61 6.89 7.23 11.19
N GLY A 62 6.14 8.23 11.68
CA GLY A 62 6.05 9.55 11.07
C GLY A 62 5.07 9.68 9.90
N GLY A 63 4.26 8.65 9.64
CA GLY A 63 3.12 8.76 8.73
C GLY A 63 2.04 9.67 9.33
N ASN A 64 1.30 10.38 8.48
CA ASN A 64 0.22 11.29 8.89
C ASN A 64 -1.13 10.97 8.25
N SER A 65 -1.17 10.02 7.32
CA SER A 65 -2.38 9.62 6.62
C SER A 65 -2.31 8.17 6.14
N PHE A 66 -3.46 7.53 6.00
CA PHE A 66 -3.57 6.30 5.24
C PHE A 66 -4.76 6.32 4.30
N ARG A 67 -4.76 5.42 3.32
CA ARG A 67 -5.90 5.21 2.44
C ARG A 67 -6.52 3.83 2.63
N THR A 68 -7.82 3.75 2.33
CA THR A 68 -8.56 2.49 2.15
C THR A 68 -8.96 2.33 0.69
N TRP A 69 -9.47 1.14 0.29
CA TRP A 69 -9.97 0.85 -1.07
C TRP A 69 -11.49 0.88 -1.14
N ASP A 70 -12.12 0.72 0.01
CA ASP A 70 -13.57 0.83 0.21
C ASP A 70 -13.85 1.44 1.60
N THR A 71 -15.11 1.71 1.87
CA THR A 71 -15.58 2.23 3.16
C THR A 71 -15.74 1.13 4.22
N GLY A 72 -15.60 -0.15 3.83
CA GLY A 72 -15.93 -1.29 4.71
C GLY A 72 -17.43 -1.62 4.73
N THR A 73 -17.76 -2.78 5.24
CA THR A 73 -19.14 -3.31 5.26
C THR A 73 -19.85 -3.16 6.60
N ASP A 74 -19.11 -3.05 7.70
CA ASP A 74 -19.64 -2.85 9.05
C ASP A 74 -19.40 -1.42 9.53
N VAL A 75 -20.48 -0.71 9.84
CA VAL A 75 -20.42 0.70 10.24
C VAL A 75 -19.67 0.91 11.55
N ALA A 76 -19.77 -0.06 12.50
CA ALA A 76 -19.08 0.05 13.78
C ALA A 76 -17.57 -0.11 13.62
N ASP A 77 -17.14 -1.05 12.77
CA ASP A 77 -15.71 -1.27 12.46
C ASP A 77 -15.10 -0.05 11.75
N VAL A 78 -15.83 0.54 10.79
CA VAL A 78 -15.38 1.76 10.09
C VAL A 78 -15.27 2.94 11.05
N ARG A 79 -16.24 3.14 11.93
CA ARG A 79 -16.16 4.19 12.96
C ARG A 79 -15.00 3.96 13.92
N ALA A 80 -14.78 2.72 14.35
CA ALA A 80 -13.64 2.37 15.20
C ALA A 80 -12.29 2.68 14.52
N MET A 81 -12.16 2.40 13.22
CA MET A 81 -10.99 2.74 12.42
C MET A 81 -10.80 4.27 12.32
N LEU A 82 -11.87 5.03 12.09
CA LEU A 82 -11.84 6.50 12.05
C LEU A 82 -11.44 7.09 13.41
N ASP A 83 -12.02 6.59 14.50
CA ASP A 83 -11.71 7.00 15.88
C ASP A 83 -10.26 6.67 16.24
N GLU A 84 -9.74 5.52 15.80
CA GLU A 84 -8.35 5.13 16.01
C GLU A 84 -7.39 6.04 15.24
N ALA A 85 -7.69 6.34 13.98
CA ALA A 85 -6.93 7.30 13.20
C ALA A 85 -6.87 8.66 13.88
N GLN A 86 -8.01 9.16 14.35
CA GLN A 86 -8.09 10.44 15.08
C GLN A 86 -7.25 10.43 16.36
N ARG A 87 -7.31 9.35 17.14
CA ARG A 87 -6.50 9.22 18.38
C ARG A 87 -5.00 9.29 18.12
N HIS A 88 -4.55 8.83 16.94
CA HIS A 88 -3.16 8.86 16.52
C HIS A 88 -2.79 10.07 15.64
N GLY A 89 -3.69 11.04 15.48
CA GLY A 89 -3.45 12.25 14.68
C GLY A 89 -3.38 11.99 13.17
N LEU A 90 -3.88 10.85 12.71
CA LEU A 90 -3.89 10.48 11.30
C LEU A 90 -5.16 10.95 10.59
N LYS A 91 -5.03 11.19 9.29
CA LYS A 91 -6.13 11.46 8.38
C LYS A 91 -6.32 10.29 7.41
N ILE A 92 -7.55 10.11 6.92
CA ILE A 92 -7.90 8.98 6.04
C ILE A 92 -8.38 9.49 4.68
N ALA A 93 -7.71 9.05 3.61
CA ALA A 93 -8.29 9.09 2.28
C ALA A 93 -9.24 7.89 2.13
N MET A 94 -10.53 8.16 2.31
CA MET A 94 -11.58 7.14 2.35
C MET A 94 -11.88 6.61 0.95
N GLY A 95 -11.56 5.33 0.72
CA GLY A 95 -11.93 4.62 -0.49
C GLY A 95 -13.44 4.42 -0.59
N ILE A 96 -13.96 4.55 -1.79
CA ILE A 96 -15.36 4.25 -2.13
C ILE A 96 -15.33 3.16 -3.20
N ALA A 97 -15.93 2.00 -2.92
CA ALA A 97 -16.04 0.93 -3.88
C ALA A 97 -16.96 1.34 -5.05
N VAL A 98 -16.38 1.38 -6.24
CA VAL A 98 -17.10 1.62 -7.50
C VAL A 98 -16.95 0.39 -8.38
N GLY A 99 -18.02 -0.01 -9.05
CA GLY A 99 -18.07 -1.22 -9.86
C GLY A 99 -16.99 -1.24 -10.94
N ASN A 100 -16.18 -2.30 -10.95
CA ASN A 100 -15.15 -2.52 -11.97
C ASN A 100 -15.75 -3.34 -13.13
N GLU A 101 -15.58 -2.85 -14.35
CA GLU A 101 -16.01 -3.55 -15.56
C GLU A 101 -15.33 -4.93 -15.70
N ARG A 102 -14.04 -5.02 -15.34
CA ARG A 102 -13.29 -6.29 -15.30
C ARG A 102 -13.85 -7.32 -14.30
N HIS A 103 -14.67 -6.88 -13.34
CA HIS A 103 -15.39 -7.73 -12.39
C HIS A 103 -16.87 -7.89 -12.76
N GLY A 104 -17.28 -7.47 -13.98
CA GLY A 104 -18.60 -7.68 -14.53
C GLY A 104 -19.61 -6.57 -14.24
N PHE A 105 -19.19 -5.40 -13.76
CA PHE A 105 -20.12 -4.28 -13.62
C PHE A 105 -20.42 -3.68 -15.00
N ASP A 106 -21.72 -3.57 -15.32
CA ASP A 106 -22.19 -3.05 -16.60
C ASP A 106 -22.62 -1.57 -16.46
N TYR A 107 -21.87 -0.67 -17.11
CA TYR A 107 -22.19 0.76 -17.14
C TYR A 107 -23.26 1.14 -18.17
N ASP A 108 -23.80 0.19 -18.94
CA ASP A 108 -24.99 0.35 -19.77
C ASP A 108 -26.28 0.00 -19.02
N ASP A 109 -26.19 -0.60 -17.83
CA ASP A 109 -27.32 -0.81 -16.92
C ASP A 109 -27.54 0.44 -16.06
N ASP A 110 -28.43 1.32 -16.52
CA ASP A 110 -28.76 2.56 -15.81
C ASP A 110 -29.31 2.31 -14.39
N ALA A 111 -30.00 1.17 -14.17
CA ALA A 111 -30.53 0.84 -12.84
C ALA A 111 -29.41 0.45 -11.87
N ALA A 112 -28.43 -0.33 -12.30
CA ALA A 112 -27.26 -0.69 -11.51
C ALA A 112 -26.42 0.55 -11.19
N VAL A 113 -26.21 1.45 -12.16
CA VAL A 113 -25.49 2.72 -11.98
C VAL A 113 -26.22 3.61 -10.97
N ALA A 114 -27.55 3.73 -11.06
CA ALA A 114 -28.33 4.53 -10.10
C ALA A 114 -28.31 3.93 -8.69
N ALA A 115 -28.41 2.60 -8.56
CA ALA A 115 -28.30 1.92 -7.28
C ALA A 115 -26.92 2.12 -6.63
N GLN A 116 -25.84 2.04 -7.41
CA GLN A 116 -24.48 2.34 -6.95
C GLN A 116 -24.37 3.78 -6.42
N LEU A 117 -24.88 4.77 -7.15
CA LEU A 117 -24.84 6.17 -6.72
C LEU A 117 -25.62 6.39 -5.40
N SER A 118 -26.78 5.71 -5.24
CA SER A 118 -27.57 5.79 -4.00
C SER A 118 -26.82 5.20 -2.79
N ARG A 119 -26.22 4.02 -2.95
CA ARG A 119 -25.38 3.38 -1.94
C ARG A 119 -24.23 4.29 -1.51
N ILE A 120 -23.50 4.84 -2.47
CA ILE A 120 -22.36 5.73 -2.19
C ILE A 120 -22.80 6.99 -1.44
N ARG A 121 -23.95 7.56 -1.77
CA ARG A 121 -24.51 8.71 -1.03
C ARG A 121 -24.74 8.37 0.45
N GLU A 122 -25.25 7.18 0.73
CA GLU A 122 -25.47 6.72 2.11
C GLU A 122 -24.13 6.57 2.84
N GLU A 123 -23.12 5.96 2.22
CA GLU A 123 -21.77 5.81 2.78
C GLU A 123 -21.12 7.16 3.10
N VAL A 124 -21.16 8.11 2.18
CA VAL A 124 -20.64 9.47 2.40
C VAL A 124 -21.31 10.13 3.58
N ASN A 125 -22.66 10.06 3.66
CA ASN A 125 -23.41 10.68 4.76
C ASN A 125 -23.14 10.02 6.13
N LEU A 126 -22.71 8.76 6.18
CA LEU A 126 -22.34 8.08 7.42
C LEU A 126 -21.04 8.60 8.03
N TYR A 127 -20.08 9.06 7.20
CA TYR A 127 -18.72 9.31 7.65
C TYR A 127 -18.18 10.72 7.41
N LYS A 128 -18.82 11.53 6.56
CA LYS A 128 -18.34 12.87 6.14
C LYS A 128 -18.05 13.84 7.29
N ASP A 129 -18.75 13.68 8.41
CA ASP A 129 -18.62 14.58 9.55
C ASP A 129 -17.53 14.12 10.53
N HIS A 130 -16.84 13.01 10.25
CA HIS A 130 -15.77 12.53 11.13
C HIS A 130 -14.46 13.29 10.89
N PRO A 131 -13.80 13.80 11.96
CA PRO A 131 -12.63 14.68 11.83
C PRO A 131 -11.38 13.97 11.25
N ALA A 132 -11.34 12.65 11.19
CA ALA A 132 -10.24 11.91 10.54
C ALA A 132 -10.37 11.82 9.02
N VAL A 133 -11.53 12.14 8.43
CA VAL A 133 -11.68 12.13 6.97
C VAL A 133 -10.81 13.22 6.34
N LEU A 134 -10.03 12.86 5.33
CA LEU A 134 -9.18 13.77 4.56
C LEU A 134 -9.78 14.08 3.20
N MET A 135 -10.20 13.05 2.49
CA MET A 135 -10.74 13.14 1.14
C MET A 135 -11.45 11.85 0.74
N TRP A 136 -12.23 11.92 -0.31
CA TRP A 136 -12.92 10.77 -0.91
C TRP A 136 -12.17 10.24 -2.13
N VAL A 137 -12.02 8.93 -2.20
CA VAL A 137 -11.33 8.23 -3.30
C VAL A 137 -12.35 7.39 -4.05
N VAL A 138 -12.85 7.89 -5.17
CA VAL A 138 -13.92 7.29 -5.96
C VAL A 138 -13.38 6.20 -6.88
N GLY A 139 -13.55 4.96 -6.47
CA GLY A 139 -13.06 3.78 -7.18
C GLY A 139 -11.55 3.58 -7.08
N ASN A 140 -11.11 2.40 -7.49
CA ASN A 140 -9.70 2.04 -7.58
C ASN A 140 -9.40 1.44 -8.94
N GLU A 141 -8.46 2.05 -9.69
CA GLU A 141 -7.98 1.54 -10.98
C GLU A 141 -9.10 1.21 -11.98
N LEU A 142 -10.12 2.07 -12.04
CA LEU A 142 -11.26 1.86 -12.95
C LEU A 142 -10.83 1.86 -14.43
N ASN A 143 -9.65 2.38 -14.75
CA ASN A 143 -9.06 2.33 -16.08
C ASN A 143 -8.36 1.00 -16.41
N LEU A 144 -8.19 0.10 -15.44
CA LEU A 144 -7.56 -1.20 -15.67
C LEU A 144 -8.54 -2.14 -16.37
N HIS A 145 -8.28 -2.44 -17.64
CA HIS A 145 -9.12 -3.29 -18.51
C HIS A 145 -10.59 -2.85 -18.64
N TYR A 146 -10.84 -1.52 -18.67
CA TYR A 146 -12.16 -1.00 -19.00
C TYR A 146 -12.34 -0.87 -20.52
N SER A 147 -13.55 -0.95 -20.98
CA SER A 147 -13.93 -0.71 -22.39
C SER A 147 -15.02 0.35 -22.54
N ASN A 148 -15.90 0.49 -21.56
CA ASN A 148 -17.02 1.43 -21.58
C ASN A 148 -16.67 2.76 -20.92
N PRO A 149 -16.53 3.87 -21.70
CA PRO A 149 -16.19 5.18 -21.14
C PRO A 149 -17.27 5.78 -20.24
N LYS A 150 -18.47 5.19 -20.15
CA LYS A 150 -19.52 5.60 -19.20
C LYS A 150 -19.11 5.45 -17.73
N VAL A 151 -18.08 4.63 -17.42
CA VAL A 151 -17.48 4.58 -16.08
C VAL A 151 -17.08 5.97 -15.59
N TRP A 152 -16.55 6.82 -16.47
CA TRP A 152 -16.16 8.19 -16.13
C TRP A 152 -17.35 9.14 -15.95
N ASN A 153 -18.48 8.87 -16.58
CA ASN A 153 -19.73 9.60 -16.30
C ASN A 153 -20.21 9.26 -14.87
N ALA A 154 -20.10 7.99 -14.47
CA ALA A 154 -20.45 7.58 -13.11
C ALA A 154 -19.51 8.22 -12.08
N VAL A 155 -18.19 8.25 -12.33
CA VAL A 155 -17.23 8.98 -11.49
C VAL A 155 -17.60 10.45 -11.36
N GLY A 156 -17.94 11.13 -12.46
CA GLY A 156 -18.38 12.54 -12.46
C GLY A 156 -19.67 12.73 -11.63
N ALA A 157 -20.67 11.89 -11.85
CA ALA A 157 -21.93 11.97 -11.10
C ALA A 157 -21.76 11.71 -9.59
N ILE A 158 -20.87 10.78 -9.21
CA ILE A 158 -20.50 10.52 -7.82
C ILE A 158 -19.77 11.73 -7.23
N THR A 159 -18.79 12.31 -7.95
CA THR A 159 -18.07 13.51 -7.52
C THR A 159 -19.03 14.68 -7.27
N ASP A 160 -19.91 14.95 -8.21
CA ASP A 160 -20.94 16.01 -8.09
C ASP A 160 -21.89 15.75 -6.90
N MET A 161 -22.23 14.50 -6.65
CA MET A 161 -23.05 14.11 -5.50
C MET A 161 -22.28 14.36 -4.20
N ILE A 162 -21.02 13.94 -4.11
CA ILE A 162 -20.20 14.14 -2.91
C ILE A 162 -20.05 15.62 -2.62
N HIS A 163 -19.74 16.48 -3.57
CA HIS A 163 -19.60 17.93 -3.36
C HIS A 163 -20.89 18.59 -2.82
N ARG A 164 -22.07 18.04 -3.17
CA ARG A 164 -23.35 18.53 -2.60
C ARG A 164 -23.59 18.06 -1.16
N GLU A 165 -23.22 16.81 -0.86
CA GLU A 165 -23.43 16.21 0.46
C GLU A 165 -22.33 16.60 1.45
N ASP A 166 -21.10 16.71 0.96
CA ASP A 166 -19.89 17.00 1.74
C ASP A 166 -19.04 18.09 1.09
N PRO A 167 -19.31 19.35 1.41
CA PRO A 167 -18.52 20.46 0.89
C PRO A 167 -17.15 20.62 1.57
N ASN A 168 -16.79 19.76 2.54
CA ASN A 168 -15.59 19.91 3.37
C ASN A 168 -14.40 19.13 2.85
N HIS A 169 -14.58 18.12 1.99
CA HIS A 169 -13.52 17.21 1.59
C HIS A 169 -13.40 17.15 0.07
N PRO A 170 -12.16 17.16 -0.48
CA PRO A 170 -11.92 17.00 -1.91
C PRO A 170 -12.16 15.55 -2.35
N VAL A 171 -12.36 15.38 -3.65
CA VAL A 171 -12.68 14.11 -4.31
C VAL A 171 -11.66 13.78 -5.39
N MET A 172 -11.13 12.57 -5.38
CA MET A 172 -10.28 12.03 -6.44
C MET A 172 -10.77 10.67 -6.94
N THR A 173 -10.30 10.25 -8.11
CA THR A 173 -10.27 8.86 -8.56
C THR A 173 -8.84 8.40 -8.77
N THR A 174 -8.56 7.08 -8.64
CA THR A 174 -7.20 6.55 -8.80
C THR A 174 -7.03 5.80 -10.11
N LEU A 175 -5.87 5.95 -10.71
CA LEU A 175 -5.54 5.50 -12.06
C LEU A 175 -4.35 4.54 -12.05
N ALA A 176 -4.51 3.35 -12.62
CA ALA A 176 -3.41 2.42 -12.94
C ALA A 176 -2.64 2.96 -14.15
N GLY A 177 -1.68 3.85 -13.90
CA GLY A 177 -1.05 4.63 -14.95
C GLY A 177 -2.04 5.57 -15.66
N PHE A 178 -1.54 6.44 -16.53
CA PHE A 178 -2.37 7.38 -17.30
C PHE A 178 -1.64 7.86 -18.55
N ASP A 179 -2.43 8.35 -19.51
CA ASP A 179 -1.99 8.98 -20.74
C ASP A 179 -2.89 10.16 -21.08
N LYS A 180 -2.56 10.86 -22.17
CA LYS A 180 -3.34 12.02 -22.63
C LYS A 180 -4.80 11.65 -22.93
N ARG A 181 -5.06 10.48 -23.53
CA ARG A 181 -6.42 10.06 -23.90
C ARG A 181 -7.30 9.88 -22.65
N LEU A 182 -6.76 9.24 -21.62
CA LEU A 182 -7.48 9.07 -20.35
C LEU A 182 -7.74 10.40 -19.66
N ILE A 183 -6.75 11.30 -19.64
CA ILE A 183 -6.90 12.63 -19.05
C ILE A 183 -7.94 13.46 -19.81
N ASP A 184 -7.96 13.42 -21.14
CA ASP A 184 -8.98 14.10 -21.94
C ASP A 184 -10.39 13.55 -21.64
N LEU A 185 -10.54 12.23 -21.43
CA LEU A 185 -11.81 11.61 -21.02
C LEU A 185 -12.26 12.07 -19.65
N LEU A 186 -11.35 12.10 -18.66
CA LEU A 186 -11.65 12.58 -17.31
C LEU A 186 -12.10 14.04 -17.31
N LYS A 187 -11.37 14.91 -18.02
CA LYS A 187 -11.74 16.33 -18.17
C LYS A 187 -13.11 16.52 -18.81
N ALA A 188 -13.49 15.65 -19.75
CA ALA A 188 -14.77 15.73 -20.44
C ALA A 188 -15.94 15.16 -19.65
N ARG A 189 -15.72 14.10 -18.83
CA ARG A 189 -16.78 13.30 -18.22
C ARG A 189 -16.87 13.40 -16.69
N ALA A 190 -15.78 13.79 -16.03
CA ALA A 190 -15.69 14.02 -14.60
C ALA A 190 -14.93 15.33 -14.28
N PRO A 191 -15.35 16.49 -14.85
CA PRO A 191 -14.63 17.75 -14.73
C PRO A 191 -14.58 18.31 -13.32
N SER A 192 -15.44 17.84 -12.42
CA SER A 192 -15.54 18.26 -11.03
C SER A 192 -14.56 17.55 -10.10
N LEU A 193 -13.75 16.60 -10.58
CA LEU A 193 -12.68 16.01 -9.77
C LEU A 193 -11.69 17.09 -9.31
N ASP A 194 -11.39 17.14 -8.02
CA ASP A 194 -10.47 18.12 -7.44
C ASP A 194 -9.01 17.77 -7.74
N LEU A 195 -8.70 16.48 -7.85
CA LEU A 195 -7.37 15.95 -8.11
C LEU A 195 -7.46 14.54 -8.70
N ILE A 196 -6.34 14.01 -9.16
CA ILE A 196 -6.20 12.60 -9.56
C ILE A 196 -5.27 11.84 -8.62
N GLY A 197 -5.59 10.58 -8.38
CA GLY A 197 -4.70 9.60 -7.77
C GLY A 197 -3.92 8.85 -8.86
N ILE A 198 -2.62 8.69 -8.68
CA ILE A 198 -1.74 8.03 -9.66
C ILE A 198 -1.11 6.81 -9.00
N GLN A 199 -1.15 5.67 -9.71
CA GLN A 199 -0.57 4.41 -9.27
C GLN A 199 0.52 4.00 -10.25
N LEU A 200 1.78 3.98 -9.79
CA LEU A 200 2.98 3.65 -10.57
C LEU A 200 3.97 2.93 -9.66
N TYR A 201 4.61 1.90 -10.16
CA TYR A 201 5.54 1.07 -9.41
C TYR A 201 6.98 1.20 -9.93
N GLY A 202 7.47 0.28 -10.73
CA GLY A 202 8.82 0.34 -11.30
C GLY A 202 9.01 1.53 -12.23
N ASP A 203 7.97 1.88 -12.96
CA ASP A 203 7.95 2.99 -13.92
C ASP A 203 7.69 4.39 -13.31
N ILE A 204 7.63 4.51 -11.97
CA ILE A 204 7.37 5.80 -11.29
C ILE A 204 8.38 6.89 -11.68
N GLY A 205 9.60 6.52 -12.08
CA GLY A 205 10.59 7.48 -12.59
C GLY A 205 10.13 8.25 -13.83
N ALA A 206 9.18 7.73 -14.59
CA ALA A 206 8.59 8.38 -15.76
C ALA A 206 7.45 9.36 -15.39
N LEU A 207 7.07 9.50 -14.13
CA LEU A 207 5.95 10.36 -13.71
C LEU A 207 6.08 11.81 -14.19
N PRO A 208 7.24 12.50 -14.08
CA PRO A 208 7.36 13.88 -14.58
C PRO A 208 7.08 14.01 -16.07
N GLU A 209 7.57 13.07 -16.88
CA GLU A 209 7.32 13.04 -18.34
C GLU A 209 5.85 12.75 -18.64
N LYS A 210 5.25 11.75 -17.96
CA LYS A 210 3.84 11.41 -18.09
C LYS A 210 2.93 12.61 -17.77
N LEU A 211 3.22 13.37 -16.71
CA LEU A 211 2.48 14.59 -16.36
C LEU A 211 2.60 15.65 -17.45
N SER A 212 3.82 15.94 -17.92
CA SER A 212 4.06 16.97 -18.94
C SER A 212 3.37 16.68 -20.27
N THR A 213 3.25 15.41 -20.64
CA THR A 213 2.68 14.96 -21.93
C THR A 213 1.19 14.65 -21.87
N SER A 214 0.64 14.36 -20.67
CA SER A 214 -0.78 14.00 -20.50
C SER A 214 -1.74 15.19 -20.64
N GLY A 215 -1.24 16.41 -20.41
CA GLY A 215 -2.07 17.61 -20.35
C GLY A 215 -2.79 17.80 -19.01
N TRP A 216 -2.49 17.00 -17.97
CA TRP A 216 -2.98 17.26 -16.62
C TRP A 216 -2.21 18.42 -15.99
N THR A 217 -2.92 19.46 -15.55
CA THR A 217 -2.35 20.66 -14.94
C THR A 217 -2.81 20.87 -13.50
N GLY A 218 -3.71 20.02 -13.00
CA GLY A 218 -4.22 20.04 -11.64
C GLY A 218 -3.30 19.33 -10.63
N PRO A 219 -3.68 19.32 -9.36
CA PRO A 219 -2.96 18.59 -8.32
C PRO A 219 -3.11 17.07 -8.48
N TYR A 220 -2.18 16.33 -7.88
CA TYR A 220 -2.26 14.88 -7.81
C TYR A 220 -1.69 14.32 -6.50
N VAL A 221 -2.04 13.09 -6.20
CA VAL A 221 -1.43 12.27 -5.15
C VAL A 221 -0.93 10.97 -5.78
N VAL A 222 0.28 10.51 -5.44
CA VAL A 222 0.70 9.16 -5.79
C VAL A 222 0.04 8.19 -4.83
N THR A 223 -1.06 7.57 -5.26
CA THR A 223 -1.95 6.79 -4.38
C THR A 223 -1.53 5.35 -4.17
N GLU A 224 -0.73 4.82 -5.07
CA GLU A 224 -0.01 3.56 -4.88
C GLU A 224 1.35 3.63 -5.56
N TRP A 225 2.36 3.24 -4.82
CA TRP A 225 3.73 3.07 -5.28
C TRP A 225 4.46 2.14 -4.31
N GLY A 226 5.49 1.50 -4.76
CA GLY A 226 6.14 0.51 -3.92
C GLY A 226 7.39 -0.08 -4.56
N PRO A 227 7.70 -1.36 -4.31
CA PRO A 227 8.75 -2.11 -5.01
C PRO A 227 8.42 -2.23 -6.50
N THR A 228 9.33 -2.78 -7.29
CA THR A 228 9.08 -3.09 -8.70
C THR A 228 7.93 -4.09 -8.84
N GLY A 229 6.95 -3.79 -9.68
CA GLY A 229 5.80 -4.65 -9.92
C GLY A 229 6.22 -6.00 -10.53
N HIS A 230 5.50 -7.07 -10.21
CA HIS A 230 5.83 -8.40 -10.74
C HIS A 230 5.74 -8.46 -12.29
N TRP A 231 4.99 -7.57 -12.91
CA TRP A 231 4.88 -7.41 -14.37
C TRP A 231 6.03 -6.62 -15.00
N GLU A 232 6.85 -5.94 -14.18
CA GLU A 232 8.02 -5.17 -14.59
C GLU A 232 9.34 -5.89 -14.27
N SER A 233 9.27 -6.96 -13.46
CA SER A 233 10.42 -7.70 -12.97
C SER A 233 11.03 -8.59 -14.05
N PRO A 234 12.34 -8.89 -13.98
CA PRO A 234 12.94 -9.94 -14.78
C PRO A 234 12.20 -11.27 -14.60
N LEU A 235 12.16 -12.08 -15.66
CA LEU A 235 11.55 -13.40 -15.64
C LEU A 235 12.60 -14.49 -15.78
N THR A 236 12.41 -15.60 -15.09
CA THR A 236 13.14 -16.83 -15.37
C THR A 236 12.80 -17.39 -16.76
N SER A 237 13.58 -18.37 -17.25
CA SER A 237 13.31 -19.04 -18.54
C SER A 237 11.93 -19.72 -18.60
N TRP A 238 11.35 -20.09 -17.44
CA TRP A 238 9.99 -20.65 -17.32
C TRP A 238 8.94 -19.62 -16.88
N LYS A 239 9.26 -18.31 -17.01
CA LYS A 239 8.34 -17.18 -16.79
C LYS A 239 7.92 -16.90 -15.33
N ALA A 240 8.62 -17.45 -14.36
CA ALA A 240 8.43 -17.01 -12.97
C ALA A 240 9.06 -15.63 -12.77
N PRO A 241 8.36 -14.66 -12.16
CA PRO A 241 8.93 -13.34 -11.90
C PRO A 241 9.98 -13.40 -10.78
N VAL A 242 11.07 -12.65 -10.97
CA VAL A 242 12.15 -12.54 -9.99
C VAL A 242 11.88 -11.35 -9.08
N GLU A 243 11.74 -11.64 -7.80
CA GLU A 243 11.47 -10.65 -6.76
C GLU A 243 12.78 -10.09 -6.20
N ASP A 244 12.84 -8.78 -5.99
CA ASP A 244 13.92 -8.13 -5.24
C ASP A 244 13.91 -8.57 -3.76
N ASP A 245 15.07 -8.70 -3.13
CA ASP A 245 15.17 -8.91 -1.69
C ASP A 245 14.74 -7.68 -0.89
N ALA A 246 14.54 -7.85 0.42
CA ALA A 246 14.02 -6.80 1.30
C ALA A 246 14.91 -5.55 1.33
N THR A 247 16.23 -5.72 1.29
CA THR A 247 17.18 -4.60 1.28
C THR A 247 17.09 -3.81 -0.01
N ARG A 248 17.04 -4.50 -1.15
CA ARG A 248 16.89 -3.85 -2.46
C ARG A 248 15.57 -3.10 -2.56
N LYS A 249 14.47 -3.65 -2.06
CA LYS A 249 13.16 -2.97 -2.01
C LYS A 249 13.22 -1.69 -1.19
N ALA A 250 13.83 -1.72 0.00
CA ALA A 250 14.00 -0.54 0.85
C ALA A 250 14.77 0.58 0.13
N GLN A 251 15.88 0.23 -0.54
CA GLN A 251 16.67 1.18 -1.34
C GLN A 251 15.84 1.82 -2.46
N LEU A 252 15.04 1.01 -3.17
CA LEU A 252 14.18 1.49 -4.25
C LEU A 252 13.08 2.41 -3.73
N LEU A 253 12.48 2.10 -2.57
CA LEU A 253 11.48 2.95 -1.93
C LEU A 253 12.07 4.31 -1.57
N GLN A 254 13.22 4.35 -0.90
CA GLN A 254 13.90 5.60 -0.57
C GLN A 254 14.21 6.40 -1.83
N GLN A 255 14.82 5.79 -2.82
CA GLN A 255 15.18 6.45 -4.08
C GLN A 255 13.96 7.02 -4.82
N ARG A 256 12.88 6.25 -4.96
CA ARG A 256 11.64 6.67 -5.63
C ARG A 256 10.96 7.81 -4.91
N TYR A 257 10.94 7.76 -3.58
CA TYR A 257 10.40 8.85 -2.78
C TYR A 257 11.20 10.14 -2.96
N GLU A 258 12.51 10.09 -2.76
CA GLU A 258 13.38 11.25 -2.82
C GLU A 258 13.44 11.87 -4.22
N GLN A 259 13.60 11.05 -5.26
CA GLN A 259 13.85 11.54 -6.63
C GLN A 259 12.59 11.91 -7.39
N VAL A 260 11.42 11.38 -7.01
CA VAL A 260 10.17 11.59 -7.73
C VAL A 260 9.12 12.26 -6.86
N ILE A 261 8.74 11.62 -5.74
CA ILE A 261 7.59 12.07 -4.94
C ILE A 261 7.92 13.36 -4.19
N ALA A 262 9.05 13.41 -3.50
CA ALA A 262 9.48 14.60 -2.74
C ALA A 262 9.98 15.72 -3.66
N ALA A 263 10.48 15.37 -4.84
CA ALA A 263 11.02 16.32 -5.80
C ALA A 263 9.95 17.21 -6.44
N ASP A 264 8.71 16.72 -6.62
CA ASP A 264 7.61 17.57 -7.10
C ASP A 264 7.00 18.37 -5.94
N THR A 265 7.29 19.66 -5.94
CA THR A 265 6.74 20.64 -5.00
C THR A 265 5.67 21.53 -5.62
N THR A 266 5.26 21.28 -6.85
CA THR A 266 4.32 22.10 -7.62
C THR A 266 2.92 21.53 -7.70
N GLN A 267 2.79 20.27 -8.11
CA GLN A 267 1.49 19.60 -8.31
C GLN A 267 1.28 18.45 -7.31
N GLY A 268 2.35 17.76 -6.87
CA GLY A 268 2.28 16.61 -5.99
C GLY A 268 1.93 16.96 -4.55
N LEU A 269 0.83 16.42 -4.03
CA LEU A 269 0.38 16.63 -2.65
C LEU A 269 0.92 15.60 -1.66
N GLY A 270 1.72 14.66 -2.11
CA GLY A 270 2.31 13.56 -1.34
C GLY A 270 1.94 12.19 -1.86
N SER A 271 2.01 11.16 -1.01
CA SER A 271 1.85 9.78 -1.50
C SER A 271 1.36 8.80 -0.43
N TYR A 272 0.90 7.64 -0.91
CA TYR A 272 0.56 6.45 -0.12
C TYR A 272 1.38 5.26 -0.62
N VAL A 273 2.37 4.81 0.17
CA VAL A 273 3.16 3.61 -0.16
C VAL A 273 2.29 2.35 -0.08
N PHE A 274 2.48 1.45 -1.01
CA PHE A 274 1.79 0.17 -1.03
C PHE A 274 2.75 -0.91 -0.53
N LEU A 275 2.58 -1.57 0.65
CA LEU A 275 1.33 -1.59 1.41
C LEU A 275 1.67 -1.69 2.92
N TRP A 276 0.97 -1.00 3.81
CA TRP A 276 1.21 -1.02 5.27
C TRP A 276 0.53 -2.23 5.91
N GLY A 277 1.20 -3.36 5.80
CA GLY A 277 0.74 -4.68 6.19
C GLY A 277 1.35 -5.76 5.33
N ASN A 278 0.61 -6.84 5.13
CA ASN A 278 1.01 -7.98 4.31
C ASN A 278 -0.08 -8.38 3.33
N LYS A 279 0.31 -8.94 2.19
CA LYS A 279 -0.59 -9.44 1.16
C LYS A 279 0.09 -10.51 0.32
N GLN A 280 -0.62 -11.60 0.04
CA GLN A 280 -0.23 -12.54 -1.01
C GLN A 280 -0.52 -11.95 -2.38
N GLU A 281 0.53 -11.70 -3.16
CA GLU A 281 0.45 -11.38 -4.58
C GLU A 281 1.73 -11.86 -5.25
N ARG A 282 1.67 -12.91 -6.06
CA ARG A 282 2.79 -13.74 -6.54
C ARG A 282 3.57 -14.42 -5.42
N THR A 283 4.01 -13.66 -4.43
CA THR A 283 4.64 -14.17 -3.20
C THR A 283 4.00 -13.49 -1.98
N PRO A 284 4.16 -14.04 -0.77
CA PRO A 284 3.71 -13.38 0.45
C PRO A 284 4.56 -12.15 0.84
N THR A 285 5.66 -11.91 0.12
CA THR A 285 6.63 -10.85 0.43
C THR A 285 6.69 -9.75 -0.63
N TRP A 286 5.93 -9.84 -1.75
CA TRP A 286 6.14 -8.94 -2.89
C TRP A 286 5.94 -7.47 -2.55
N TYR A 287 4.81 -7.12 -1.93
CA TYR A 287 4.42 -5.71 -1.70
C TYR A 287 4.33 -5.32 -0.23
N GLY A 288 4.13 -6.27 0.68
CA GLY A 288 3.98 -6.00 2.10
C GLY A 288 5.22 -5.35 2.72
N LEU A 289 5.03 -4.27 3.49
CA LEU A 289 6.11 -3.68 4.29
C LEU A 289 6.34 -4.47 5.59
N PHE A 290 5.45 -5.39 5.91
CA PHE A 290 5.53 -6.30 7.07
C PHE A 290 5.45 -7.74 6.59
N LEU A 291 6.09 -8.64 7.31
CA LEU A 291 5.91 -10.07 7.10
C LEU A 291 4.54 -10.54 7.63
N PRO A 292 4.05 -11.73 7.22
CA PRO A 292 2.81 -12.29 7.73
C PRO A 292 2.78 -12.44 9.27
N GLY A 293 3.92 -12.57 9.92
CA GLY A 293 4.07 -12.63 11.38
C GLY A 293 3.95 -11.27 12.08
N GLY A 294 3.95 -10.17 11.33
CA GLY A 294 3.86 -8.81 11.84
C GLY A 294 5.22 -8.12 11.99
N GLU A 295 6.33 -8.79 11.68
CA GLU A 295 7.66 -8.21 11.73
C GLU A 295 7.79 -7.12 10.66
N SER A 296 8.33 -5.94 11.04
CA SER A 296 8.63 -4.86 10.10
C SER A 296 9.89 -5.17 9.29
N THR A 297 9.90 -4.73 8.04
CA THR A 297 11.02 -4.98 7.11
C THR A 297 11.86 -3.72 6.91
N PRO A 298 13.04 -3.79 6.28
CA PRO A 298 13.84 -2.62 5.90
C PRO A 298 13.05 -1.55 5.15
N ALA A 299 11.95 -1.93 4.49
CA ALA A 299 11.05 -1.00 3.80
C ALA A 299 10.33 -0.04 4.77
N VAL A 300 9.96 -0.50 5.97
CA VAL A 300 9.37 0.35 7.02
C VAL A 300 10.40 1.38 7.50
N ASP A 301 11.63 0.97 7.73
CA ASP A 301 12.72 1.87 8.14
C ASP A 301 13.02 2.94 7.09
N ALA A 302 13.02 2.54 5.81
CA ALA A 302 13.18 3.48 4.70
C ALA A 302 12.04 4.51 4.66
N MET A 303 10.80 4.08 4.91
CA MET A 303 9.66 5.00 4.97
C MET A 303 9.74 5.94 6.18
N GLU A 304 10.14 5.45 7.36
CA GLU A 304 10.39 6.30 8.52
C GLU A 304 11.45 7.36 8.21
N TYR A 305 12.55 6.94 7.62
CA TYR A 305 13.63 7.85 7.22
C TYR A 305 13.15 8.95 6.27
N VAL A 306 12.46 8.60 5.20
CA VAL A 306 12.01 9.61 4.21
C VAL A 306 10.91 10.53 4.74
N TRP A 307 10.15 10.11 5.75
CA TRP A 307 9.10 10.92 6.36
C TRP A 307 9.60 11.81 7.49
N THR A 308 10.61 11.35 8.25
CA THR A 308 11.10 12.05 9.47
C THR A 308 12.47 12.66 9.31
N GLY A 309 13.29 12.18 8.38
CA GLY A 309 14.71 12.54 8.22
C GLY A 309 15.64 11.78 9.14
N ALA A 310 15.14 10.81 9.94
CA ALA A 310 15.93 10.03 10.89
C ALA A 310 15.65 8.53 10.71
N TRP A 311 16.69 7.72 10.83
CA TRP A 311 16.54 6.27 10.90
C TRP A 311 16.04 5.85 12.27
N PRO A 312 15.27 4.74 12.38
CA PRO A 312 14.89 4.19 13.68
C PRO A 312 16.12 3.79 14.49
N SER A 313 15.97 3.78 15.82
CA SER A 313 17.07 3.43 16.74
C SER A 313 17.47 1.96 16.67
N ASN A 314 16.52 1.07 16.42
CA ASN A 314 16.76 -0.32 16.06
C ASN A 314 16.31 -0.51 14.60
N ARG A 315 17.18 -1.04 13.76
CA ARG A 315 16.97 -1.17 12.32
C ARG A 315 16.76 -2.62 11.93
N ALA A 316 15.87 -2.81 10.98
CA ALA A 316 15.70 -4.11 10.37
C ALA A 316 17.02 -4.59 9.71
N THR A 317 17.28 -5.89 9.82
CA THR A 317 18.42 -6.57 9.23
C THR A 317 18.49 -6.31 7.71
N SER A 318 19.69 -6.17 7.18
CA SER A 318 19.96 -6.15 5.74
C SER A 318 20.37 -7.53 5.22
N VAL A 319 19.97 -7.84 3.99
CA VAL A 319 20.32 -9.10 3.30
C VAL A 319 20.90 -8.83 1.92
N ALA A 320 21.77 -9.71 1.47
CA ALA A 320 22.24 -9.78 0.08
C ALA A 320 21.34 -10.73 -0.74
N PRO A 321 21.45 -10.75 -2.07
CA PRO A 321 20.73 -11.71 -2.91
C PRO A 321 20.93 -13.16 -2.47
N LEU A 322 19.85 -13.95 -2.45
CA LEU A 322 19.88 -15.36 -2.16
C LEU A 322 20.58 -16.13 -3.32
N HIS A 323 21.52 -16.99 -2.97
CA HIS A 323 22.19 -17.89 -3.91
C HIS A 323 21.71 -19.33 -3.69
N LEU A 324 21.43 -20.03 -4.77
CA LEU A 324 21.12 -21.45 -4.79
C LEU A 324 22.10 -22.15 -5.76
N ASP A 325 22.87 -23.09 -5.23
CA ASP A 325 23.95 -23.76 -6.00
C ASP A 325 24.95 -22.76 -6.63
N GLY A 326 25.24 -21.67 -5.87
CA GLY A 326 26.14 -20.60 -6.29
C GLY A 326 25.56 -19.59 -7.29
N ARG A 327 24.30 -19.73 -7.72
CA ARG A 327 23.64 -18.94 -8.75
C ARG A 327 22.50 -18.08 -8.13
N VAL A 328 22.21 -16.96 -8.74
CA VAL A 328 21.10 -16.05 -8.37
C VAL A 328 19.85 -16.30 -9.22
N ALA A 329 18.72 -15.75 -8.80
CA ALA A 329 17.40 -15.98 -9.43
C ALA A 329 17.37 -15.66 -10.94
N THR A 330 18.06 -14.60 -11.38
CA THR A 330 18.10 -14.16 -12.78
C THR A 330 18.81 -15.16 -13.70
N GLU A 331 19.59 -16.10 -13.16
CA GLU A 331 20.28 -17.15 -13.91
C GLU A 331 19.39 -18.38 -14.18
N SER A 332 18.11 -18.33 -13.83
CA SER A 332 17.13 -19.40 -14.08
C SER A 332 17.59 -20.76 -13.54
N VAL A 333 17.79 -20.85 -12.23
CA VAL A 333 18.39 -22.01 -11.55
C VAL A 333 17.54 -23.26 -11.76
N THR A 334 18.15 -24.30 -12.35
CA THR A 334 17.54 -25.62 -12.54
C THR A 334 18.32 -26.67 -11.73
N LEU A 335 17.59 -27.54 -11.04
CA LEU A 335 18.12 -28.61 -10.18
C LEU A 335 17.64 -29.97 -10.68
N GLN A 336 18.40 -31.04 -10.40
CA GLN A 336 17.99 -32.42 -10.66
C GLN A 336 17.18 -32.99 -9.48
N ALA A 337 16.09 -33.66 -9.78
CA ALA A 337 15.20 -34.25 -8.78
C ALA A 337 15.96 -35.18 -7.79
N GLY A 338 15.71 -34.94 -6.48
CA GLY A 338 16.25 -35.73 -5.38
C GLY A 338 17.77 -35.65 -5.19
N LYS A 339 18.47 -34.69 -5.80
CA LYS A 339 19.92 -34.48 -5.56
C LYS A 339 20.13 -33.45 -4.45
N PRO A 340 21.24 -33.52 -3.70
CA PRO A 340 21.59 -32.58 -2.66
C PRO A 340 22.09 -31.26 -3.26
N TYR A 341 21.62 -30.13 -2.67
CA TYR A 341 22.01 -28.76 -3.02
C TYR A 341 22.20 -27.90 -1.79
N ALA A 342 22.87 -26.77 -1.97
CA ALA A 342 23.06 -25.79 -0.93
C ALA A 342 22.56 -24.41 -1.39
N ALA A 343 21.95 -23.67 -0.45
CA ALA A 343 21.67 -22.26 -0.62
C ALA A 343 22.43 -21.43 0.42
N LYS A 344 22.64 -20.16 0.12
CA LYS A 344 23.34 -19.24 1.01
C LYS A 344 22.81 -17.82 0.86
N ILE A 345 22.60 -17.16 2.00
CA ILE A 345 22.32 -15.74 2.12
C ILE A 345 23.36 -15.10 3.06
N ALA A 346 23.79 -13.88 2.75
CA ALA A 346 24.53 -13.05 3.69
C ALA A 346 23.54 -12.05 4.30
N ALA A 347 23.60 -11.88 5.61
CA ALA A 347 22.80 -10.93 6.36
C ALA A 347 23.69 -10.16 7.33
N GLN A 348 23.32 -8.90 7.60
CA GLN A 348 24.00 -8.04 8.55
C GLN A 348 22.96 -7.22 9.30
N ASP A 349 23.07 -7.24 10.62
CA ASP A 349 22.33 -6.36 11.50
C ASP A 349 23.15 -5.12 11.86
N ALA A 350 22.55 -3.93 11.78
CA ALA A 350 23.23 -2.67 12.03
C ALA A 350 23.50 -2.42 13.52
N ASP A 351 22.66 -3.02 14.37
CA ASP A 351 22.68 -2.82 15.83
C ASP A 351 23.40 -3.98 16.53
N GLY A 352 23.74 -5.04 15.78
CA GLY A 352 24.50 -6.19 16.25
C GLY A 352 23.66 -7.27 16.91
N ASP A 353 22.36 -7.29 16.62
CA ASP A 353 21.44 -8.30 17.16
C ASP A 353 21.73 -9.71 16.62
N ALA A 354 21.36 -10.72 17.40
CA ALA A 354 21.51 -12.12 17.01
C ALA A 354 20.46 -12.51 15.96
N LEU A 355 20.89 -13.08 14.85
CA LEU A 355 20.02 -13.39 13.75
C LEU A 355 19.50 -14.83 13.78
N GLU A 356 18.18 -14.99 13.58
CA GLU A 356 17.51 -16.27 13.34
C GLU A 356 17.16 -16.38 11.86
N TYR A 357 17.40 -17.56 11.26
CA TYR A 357 17.12 -17.84 9.85
C TYR A 357 16.00 -18.87 9.72
N ARG A 358 14.90 -18.48 9.09
CA ARG A 358 13.73 -19.34 8.82
C ARG A 358 13.64 -19.63 7.32
N TRP A 359 13.75 -20.89 6.96
CA TRP A 359 13.71 -21.35 5.58
C TRP A 359 12.38 -22.01 5.26
N THR A 360 11.80 -21.65 4.14
CA THR A 360 10.55 -22.23 3.64
C THR A 360 10.65 -22.47 2.14
N MET A 361 10.03 -23.53 1.66
CA MET A 361 9.93 -23.83 0.24
C MET A 361 8.47 -23.97 -0.14
N LEU A 362 8.03 -23.23 -1.15
CA LEU A 362 6.69 -23.31 -1.71
C LEU A 362 6.74 -23.84 -3.16
N HIS A 363 5.63 -24.37 -3.64
CA HIS A 363 5.44 -24.46 -5.07
C HIS A 363 5.43 -23.04 -5.67
N GLU A 364 5.90 -22.89 -6.91
CA GLU A 364 5.79 -21.61 -7.61
C GLU A 364 4.31 -21.30 -7.85
N THR A 365 3.95 -20.01 -7.76
CA THR A 365 2.57 -19.56 -8.03
C THR A 365 2.17 -19.82 -9.48
N THR A 366 0.92 -20.19 -9.68
CA THR A 366 0.29 -20.28 -11.00
C THR A 366 -0.75 -19.17 -11.19
N ALA A 367 -0.83 -18.23 -10.25
CA ALA A 367 -1.81 -17.14 -10.31
C ALA A 367 -1.55 -16.23 -11.51
N THR A 368 -2.64 -15.83 -12.15
CA THR A 368 -2.66 -14.90 -13.30
C THR A 368 -3.50 -13.65 -13.00
N SER A 369 -3.87 -13.46 -11.73
CA SER A 369 -4.62 -12.30 -11.25
C SER A 369 -3.88 -10.99 -11.56
N ILE A 370 -4.63 -9.91 -11.64
CA ILE A 370 -4.16 -8.55 -11.95
C ILE A 370 -4.83 -7.54 -11.01
N GLY A 371 -4.24 -6.36 -10.90
CA GLY A 371 -4.85 -5.24 -10.17
C GLY A 371 -5.09 -5.55 -8.70
N GLY A 372 -4.24 -6.38 -8.09
CA GLY A 372 -4.34 -6.70 -6.68
C GLY A 372 -5.47 -7.65 -6.29
N ASP A 373 -6.09 -8.37 -7.23
CA ASP A 373 -7.08 -9.40 -6.94
C ASP A 373 -6.50 -10.48 -6.02
N ARG A 374 -7.38 -11.11 -5.24
CA ARG A 374 -7.00 -12.11 -4.25
C ARG A 374 -6.24 -13.29 -4.87
N GLU A 375 -5.14 -13.66 -4.25
CA GLU A 375 -4.38 -14.88 -4.55
C GLU A 375 -4.28 -15.77 -3.30
N ASP A 376 -4.29 -17.09 -3.53
CA ASP A 376 -3.99 -18.04 -2.46
C ASP A 376 -2.47 -18.26 -2.35
N VAL A 377 -1.98 -18.47 -1.12
CA VAL A 377 -0.59 -18.84 -0.90
C VAL A 377 -0.34 -20.24 -1.47
N PRO A 378 0.68 -20.42 -2.34
CA PRO A 378 1.00 -21.74 -2.86
C PRO A 378 1.32 -22.76 -1.77
N PRO A 379 1.02 -24.05 -1.96
CA PRO A 379 1.29 -25.07 -0.96
C PRO A 379 2.78 -25.16 -0.59
N ALA A 380 3.06 -25.35 0.71
CA ALA A 380 4.41 -25.61 1.17
C ALA A 380 4.90 -27.02 0.75
N VAL A 381 6.17 -27.10 0.39
CA VAL A 381 6.83 -28.36 0.03
C VAL A 381 7.35 -29.04 1.29
N LYS A 382 6.88 -30.26 1.57
CA LYS A 382 7.27 -31.04 2.74
C LYS A 382 8.58 -31.78 2.52
N ILE A 383 9.71 -31.06 2.62
CA ILE A 383 11.06 -31.61 2.60
C ILE A 383 11.86 -31.12 3.81
N ALA A 384 12.92 -31.85 4.15
CA ALA A 384 13.82 -31.41 5.22
C ALA A 384 14.71 -30.27 4.71
N LEU A 385 14.71 -29.16 5.44
CA LEU A 385 15.57 -28.00 5.22
C LEU A 385 16.54 -27.90 6.40
N HIS A 386 17.84 -28.10 6.15
CA HIS A 386 18.87 -28.13 7.18
C HIS A 386 19.69 -26.84 7.14
N GLY A 387 19.20 -25.80 7.88
CA GLY A 387 19.91 -24.54 8.07
C GLY A 387 21.09 -24.69 9.05
N ASP A 388 22.14 -23.92 8.84
CA ASP A 388 23.31 -23.87 9.72
C ASP A 388 23.24 -22.75 10.78
N GLY A 389 22.14 -22.01 10.82
CA GLY A 389 21.95 -20.85 11.72
C GLY A 389 22.82 -19.62 11.37
N LYS A 390 23.51 -19.64 10.22
CA LYS A 390 24.44 -18.59 9.75
C LYS A 390 24.19 -18.19 8.30
N GLY A 391 22.97 -18.42 7.81
CA GLY A 391 22.57 -18.11 6.43
C GLY A 391 22.88 -19.19 5.40
N GLY A 392 23.39 -20.35 5.80
CA GLY A 392 23.55 -21.52 4.95
C GLY A 392 22.38 -22.48 5.10
N LEU A 393 22.02 -23.15 4.00
CA LEU A 393 20.98 -24.20 3.93
C LEU A 393 21.47 -25.37 3.10
N ARG A 394 21.16 -26.59 3.53
CA ARG A 394 21.32 -27.82 2.73
C ARG A 394 19.98 -28.54 2.64
N PHE A 395 19.67 -29.07 1.47
CA PHE A 395 18.43 -29.83 1.22
C PHE A 395 18.59 -30.71 -0.01
N ASP A 396 17.77 -31.75 -0.08
CA ASP A 396 17.61 -32.51 -1.32
C ASP A 396 16.51 -31.85 -2.15
N ALA A 397 16.76 -31.64 -3.46
CA ALA A 397 15.75 -31.10 -4.35
C ALA A 397 14.47 -31.93 -4.32
N PRO A 398 13.28 -31.34 -4.48
CA PRO A 398 12.04 -32.09 -4.59
C PRO A 398 12.15 -33.23 -5.62
N LYS A 399 11.58 -34.41 -5.28
CA LYS A 399 11.60 -35.57 -6.18
C LYS A 399 10.69 -35.40 -7.40
N ARG A 400 9.68 -34.54 -7.29
CA ARG A 400 8.73 -34.26 -8.36
C ARG A 400 9.24 -33.10 -9.21
N PRO A 401 9.38 -33.25 -10.53
CA PRO A 401 9.66 -32.14 -11.42
C PRO A 401 8.62 -31.04 -11.33
N GLY A 402 9.05 -29.78 -11.46
CA GLY A 402 8.15 -28.62 -11.36
C GLY A 402 8.90 -27.34 -11.03
N ALA A 403 8.15 -26.25 -10.89
CA ALA A 403 8.65 -24.97 -10.45
C ALA A 403 8.37 -24.77 -8.95
N TYR A 404 9.36 -24.23 -8.26
CA TYR A 404 9.39 -24.04 -6.81
C TYR A 404 10.01 -22.68 -6.49
N ARG A 405 9.79 -22.21 -5.26
CA ARG A 405 10.43 -21.00 -4.74
C ARG A 405 10.95 -21.26 -3.33
N LEU A 406 12.22 -20.98 -3.12
CA LEU A 406 12.88 -21.04 -1.82
C LEU A 406 12.82 -19.66 -1.19
N PHE A 407 12.39 -19.58 0.07
CA PHE A 407 12.34 -18.36 0.88
C PHE A 407 13.26 -18.47 2.08
N VAL A 408 13.81 -17.35 2.50
CA VAL A 408 14.48 -17.18 3.78
C VAL A 408 14.02 -15.88 4.41
N GLU A 409 13.63 -15.97 5.68
CA GLU A 409 13.40 -14.84 6.56
C GLU A 409 14.54 -14.76 7.57
N VAL A 410 15.06 -13.58 7.81
CA VAL A 410 16.15 -13.33 8.76
C VAL A 410 15.63 -12.35 9.80
N LEU A 411 15.46 -12.84 11.02
CA LEU A 411 14.84 -12.11 12.13
C LEU A 411 15.91 -11.64 13.09
N ASP A 412 15.75 -10.45 13.66
CA ASP A 412 16.63 -9.86 14.68
C ASP A 412 16.19 -10.17 16.13
N GLY A 413 15.01 -10.76 16.33
CA GLY A 413 14.43 -11.00 17.64
C GLY A 413 13.86 -9.74 18.32
N GLN A 414 13.88 -8.59 17.65
CA GLN A 414 13.35 -7.30 18.14
C GLN A 414 12.08 -6.85 17.41
N GLY A 415 11.50 -7.71 16.59
CA GLY A 415 10.27 -7.44 15.85
C GLY A 415 10.51 -6.95 14.41
N HIS A 416 11.74 -7.10 13.92
CA HIS A 416 12.08 -6.80 12.54
C HIS A 416 12.57 -8.04 11.80
N ALA A 417 12.44 -8.04 10.50
CA ALA A 417 12.95 -9.12 9.66
C ALA A 417 13.30 -8.62 8.26
N ALA A 418 14.34 -9.21 7.68
CA ALA A 418 14.59 -9.13 6.26
C ALA A 418 14.26 -10.46 5.60
N TYR A 419 14.12 -10.47 4.28
CA TYR A 419 13.82 -11.67 3.52
C TYR A 419 14.44 -11.64 2.14
N ALA A 420 14.63 -12.83 1.59
CA ALA A 420 14.92 -13.04 0.18
C ALA A 420 14.24 -14.31 -0.31
N ASN A 421 13.98 -14.39 -1.60
CA ASN A 421 13.48 -15.61 -2.20
C ASN A 421 14.12 -15.85 -3.58
N LEU A 422 14.04 -17.09 -4.04
CA LEU A 422 14.60 -17.49 -5.31
C LEU A 422 13.72 -18.55 -5.98
N PRO A 423 13.13 -18.25 -7.16
CA PRO A 423 12.42 -19.24 -7.95
C PRO A 423 13.43 -20.20 -8.62
N PHE A 424 13.14 -21.50 -8.59
CA PHE A 424 13.94 -22.52 -9.27
C PHE A 424 13.07 -23.61 -9.88
N ARG A 425 13.62 -24.34 -10.82
CA ARG A 425 12.96 -25.46 -11.47
C ARG A 425 13.64 -26.77 -11.12
N VAL A 426 12.85 -27.81 -10.92
CA VAL A 426 13.36 -29.20 -10.78
C VAL A 426 13.01 -29.94 -12.03
N GLU A 427 13.99 -30.66 -12.60
CA GLU A 427 13.86 -31.51 -13.78
C GLU A 427 14.15 -32.98 -13.43
N ASP A 428 13.65 -33.89 -14.27
CA ASP A 428 13.99 -35.30 -14.17
C ASP A 428 15.51 -35.52 -14.33
N ARG A 429 15.96 -36.71 -13.89
CA ARG A 429 17.37 -37.12 -13.98
C ARG A 429 17.78 -37.32 -15.42
#